data_98d5ceb1d21333655a210ac8125d0c48
#
_entry.id   98d5ceb1d21333655a210ac8125d0c48
#
_cell.length_a   1.000
_cell.length_b   1.000
_cell.length_c   1.000
_cell.angle_alpha   90.00
_cell.angle_beta   90.00
_cell.angle_gamma   90.00
#
_symmetry.space_group_name_H-M   'P 1'
#
loop_
_entity.id
_entity.type
_entity.pdbx_description
1 polymer ?
#
loop_
_entity_poly.entity_id
_entity_poly.type
_entity_poly.pdbx_seq_one_letter_code
_entity_poly.pdbx_strand_id
1 'polypeptide(L)'
;MQLLETVTPRDRGERSERKTVLKLLKMGIDHRAIFHDCYIRKATGAYTQVDLVVATSQGLLAFEIKDYSGWIFGHFRQRYWTQVLAYGKEKHQFYNPIMQNNGHIQAIRENLPHNPGIPIYSIIVFYGNSTLKNIMVGSDNDFLIYPNDIKNIVRGIMSRPKANFGDKHEIMNVLTQAVDNGTVPEIVSSQLSTAAMAGMNRPESTYGYSLSLSSMLRRLRYFR
;
A
#
# COMPACT_ATOMS: atom_id res chain seq x y z
N MET A 1 -12.12 -7.14 17.21
CA MET A 1 -10.98 -6.24 17.49
C MET A 1 -9.90 -6.91 18.33
N GLN A 2 -10.20 -7.69 19.36
CA GLN A 2 -9.21 -8.39 20.20
C GLN A 2 -8.23 -9.32 19.42
N LEU A 3 -8.68 -10.00 18.37
CA LEU A 3 -7.83 -10.90 17.57
C LEU A 3 -6.70 -10.19 16.79
N LEU A 4 -6.89 -8.91 16.43
CA LEU A 4 -5.86 -8.11 15.74
C LEU A 4 -4.79 -7.59 16.71
N GLU A 5 -5.09 -7.51 18.00
CA GLU A 5 -4.17 -7.01 19.02
C GLU A 5 -3.23 -8.11 19.56
N THR A 6 -3.63 -9.39 19.47
CA THR A 6 -2.88 -10.51 20.02
C THR A 6 -1.68 -10.95 19.18
N VAL A 7 -1.63 -10.61 17.89
CA VAL A 7 -0.51 -10.93 17.00
C VAL A 7 0.36 -9.70 16.83
N THR A 8 1.52 -9.71 17.47
CA THR A 8 2.51 -8.63 17.30
C THR A 8 3.41 -8.97 16.12
N PRO A 9 3.35 -8.21 15.02
CA PRO A 9 4.26 -8.38 13.89
C PRO A 9 5.72 -8.22 14.34
N ARG A 10 6.60 -9.04 13.82
CA ARG A 10 8.03 -8.98 14.15
C ARG A 10 8.73 -7.84 13.41
N ASP A 11 8.22 -7.49 12.23
CA ASP A 11 8.76 -6.45 11.36
C ASP A 11 8.10 -5.09 11.64
N ARG A 12 8.88 -4.00 11.45
CA ARG A 12 8.41 -2.61 11.56
C ARG A 12 7.43 -2.27 10.45
N GLY A 13 7.67 -2.75 9.23
CA GLY A 13 6.78 -2.56 8.07
C GLY A 13 5.40 -3.12 8.34
N GLU A 14 5.30 -4.40 8.70
CA GLU A 14 4.04 -5.06 9.03
C GLU A 14 3.27 -4.36 10.17
N ARG A 15 4.00 -3.83 11.18
CA ARG A 15 3.36 -3.04 12.26
C ARG A 15 2.72 -1.77 11.74
N SER A 16 3.36 -1.09 10.80
CA SER A 16 2.87 0.17 10.24
C SER A 16 1.69 -0.05 9.30
N GLU A 17 1.72 -1.11 8.49
CA GLU A 17 0.59 -1.56 7.69
C GLU A 17 -0.62 -1.89 8.58
N ARG A 18 -0.41 -2.70 9.63
CA ARG A 18 -1.45 -3.04 10.61
C ARG A 18 -2.04 -1.80 11.28
N LYS A 19 -1.20 -0.83 11.69
CA LYS A 19 -1.68 0.43 12.27
C LYS A 19 -2.55 1.20 11.29
N THR A 20 -2.21 1.18 10.01
CA THR A 20 -3.02 1.83 8.96
C THR A 20 -4.39 1.16 8.84
N VAL A 21 -4.43 -0.17 8.74
CA VAL A 21 -5.69 -0.93 8.71
C VAL A 21 -6.56 -0.63 9.94
N LEU A 22 -5.98 -0.66 11.14
CA LEU A 22 -6.71 -0.36 12.36
C LEU A 22 -7.26 1.08 12.39
N LYS A 23 -6.52 2.06 11.85
CA LYS A 23 -7.02 3.44 11.73
C LYS A 23 -8.23 3.51 10.80
N LEU A 24 -8.19 2.85 9.65
CA LEU A 24 -9.29 2.80 8.68
C LEU A 24 -10.54 2.15 9.29
N LEU A 25 -10.38 1.02 9.98
CA LEU A 25 -11.48 0.37 10.70
C LEU A 25 -12.09 1.26 11.78
N LYS A 26 -11.26 1.98 12.57
CA LYS A 26 -11.72 2.95 13.57
C LYS A 26 -12.44 4.16 12.97
N MET A 27 -12.20 4.47 11.69
CA MET A 27 -12.93 5.50 10.95
C MET A 27 -14.28 5.01 10.40
N GLY A 28 -14.61 3.73 10.58
CA GLY A 28 -15.85 3.13 10.11
C GLY A 28 -15.78 2.58 8.68
N ILE A 29 -14.58 2.45 8.10
CA ILE A 29 -14.41 1.76 6.80
C ILE A 29 -14.75 0.28 7.01
N ASP A 30 -15.63 -0.26 6.19
CA ASP A 30 -16.01 -1.67 6.23
C ASP A 30 -14.77 -2.55 5.95
N HIS A 31 -14.54 -3.54 6.81
CA HIS A 31 -13.41 -4.46 6.65
C HIS A 31 -13.43 -5.21 5.28
N ARG A 32 -14.62 -5.40 4.69
CA ARG A 32 -14.79 -6.03 3.37
C ARG A 32 -14.28 -5.14 2.22
N ALA A 33 -14.16 -3.84 2.47
CA ALA A 33 -13.63 -2.88 1.51
C ALA A 33 -12.11 -2.68 1.63
N ILE A 34 -11.46 -3.33 2.61
CA ILE A 34 -10.03 -3.23 2.89
C ILE A 34 -9.33 -4.49 2.38
N PHE A 35 -8.44 -4.33 1.42
CA PHE A 35 -7.63 -5.40 0.81
C PHE A 35 -6.17 -5.15 1.13
N HIS A 36 -5.58 -6.05 1.89
CA HIS A 36 -4.21 -5.96 2.36
C HIS A 36 -3.34 -6.99 1.64
N ASP A 37 -2.08 -6.62 1.39
CA ASP A 37 -1.08 -7.50 0.80
C ASP A 37 -1.52 -8.06 -0.56
N CYS A 38 -1.87 -7.13 -1.47
CA CYS A 38 -2.46 -7.44 -2.77
C CYS A 38 -1.38 -7.72 -3.82
N TYR A 39 -1.29 -8.96 -4.32
CA TYR A 39 -0.40 -9.34 -5.41
C TYR A 39 -1.13 -9.25 -6.75
N ILE A 40 -0.86 -8.18 -7.48
CA ILE A 40 -1.54 -7.85 -8.74
C ILE A 40 -0.64 -8.21 -9.92
N ARG A 41 -1.20 -8.92 -10.90
CA ARG A 41 -0.49 -9.30 -12.11
C ARG A 41 -0.37 -8.10 -13.05
N LYS A 42 0.83 -7.84 -13.55
CA LYS A 42 1.12 -6.84 -14.59
C LYS A 42 0.90 -7.42 -15.99
N ALA A 43 0.77 -6.56 -16.99
CA ALA A 43 0.71 -6.96 -18.40
C ALA A 43 1.95 -7.80 -18.83
N THR A 44 3.10 -7.60 -18.19
CA THR A 44 4.33 -8.39 -18.42
C THR A 44 4.27 -9.82 -17.90
N GLY A 45 3.21 -10.18 -17.14
CA GLY A 45 3.09 -11.47 -16.46
C GLY A 45 3.72 -11.50 -15.05
N ALA A 46 4.57 -10.55 -14.70
CA ALA A 46 5.11 -10.40 -13.35
C ALA A 46 4.05 -9.90 -12.38
N TYR A 47 4.30 -10.06 -11.08
CA TYR A 47 3.42 -9.55 -10.03
C TYR A 47 4.01 -8.30 -9.36
N THR A 48 3.13 -7.47 -8.83
CA THR A 48 3.51 -6.38 -7.94
C THR A 48 2.67 -6.49 -6.66
N GLN A 49 3.29 -6.25 -5.51
CA GLN A 49 2.60 -6.24 -4.23
C GLN A 49 2.23 -4.80 -3.89
N VAL A 50 0.96 -4.59 -3.56
CA VAL A 50 0.41 -3.33 -3.05
C VAL A 50 0.11 -3.55 -1.58
N ASP A 51 0.64 -2.69 -0.69
CA ASP A 51 0.50 -2.87 0.75
C ASP A 51 -0.97 -2.89 1.17
N LEU A 52 -1.76 -1.95 0.64
CA LEU A 52 -3.17 -1.84 0.99
C LEU A 52 -3.98 -1.16 -0.12
N VAL A 53 -5.14 -1.72 -0.47
CA VAL A 53 -6.13 -1.10 -1.33
C VAL A 53 -7.46 -0.98 -0.58
N VAL A 54 -8.10 0.19 -0.64
CA VAL A 54 -9.42 0.40 -0.06
C VAL A 54 -10.41 0.77 -1.15
N ALA A 55 -11.47 -0.01 -1.28
CA ALA A 55 -12.57 0.27 -2.21
C ALA A 55 -13.58 1.21 -1.55
N THR A 56 -13.84 2.35 -2.18
CA THR A 56 -14.81 3.36 -1.71
C THR A 56 -15.79 3.73 -2.82
N SER A 57 -16.85 4.44 -2.49
CA SER A 57 -17.77 4.99 -3.49
C SER A 57 -17.16 6.11 -4.34
N GLN A 58 -16.01 6.64 -3.96
CA GLN A 58 -15.28 7.69 -4.69
C GLN A 58 -14.16 7.13 -5.59
N GLY A 59 -13.90 5.82 -5.54
CA GLY A 59 -12.83 5.14 -6.26
C GLY A 59 -11.99 4.26 -5.33
N LEU A 60 -10.79 3.94 -5.77
CA LEU A 60 -9.84 3.13 -5.01
C LEU A 60 -8.79 4.00 -4.33
N LEU A 61 -8.40 3.65 -3.11
CA LEU A 61 -7.27 4.25 -2.41
C LEU A 61 -6.15 3.21 -2.38
N ALA A 62 -5.05 3.46 -3.08
CA ALA A 62 -3.87 2.62 -3.09
C ALA A 62 -2.83 3.20 -2.12
N PHE A 63 -2.53 2.44 -1.07
CA PHE A 63 -1.57 2.85 -0.05
C PHE A 63 -0.21 2.19 -0.28
N GLU A 64 0.82 2.98 -0.16
CA GLU A 64 2.22 2.55 -0.01
C GLU A 64 2.72 3.00 1.36
N ILE A 65 3.21 2.08 2.17
CA ILE A 65 3.55 2.33 3.57
C ILE A 65 5.06 2.21 3.77
N LYS A 66 5.67 3.29 4.27
CA LYS A 66 7.12 3.35 4.53
C LYS A 66 7.38 3.62 6.01
N ASP A 67 8.17 2.75 6.65
CA ASP A 67 8.61 2.94 8.04
C ASP A 67 10.10 3.31 8.06
N TYR A 68 10.39 4.60 7.88
CA TYR A 68 11.73 5.15 7.87
C TYR A 68 11.98 6.10 9.04
N SER A 69 13.24 6.34 9.35
CA SER A 69 13.69 7.34 10.32
C SER A 69 14.62 8.35 9.65
N GLY A 70 14.85 9.50 10.29
CA GLY A 70 15.77 10.53 9.81
C GLY A 70 15.15 11.43 8.74
N TRP A 71 16.01 12.08 7.96
CA TRP A 71 15.58 13.01 6.92
C TRP A 71 15.40 12.28 5.59
N ILE A 72 14.28 12.54 4.92
CA ILE A 72 13.94 11.98 3.61
C ILE A 72 13.97 13.12 2.59
N PHE A 73 14.78 12.97 1.55
CA PHE A 73 14.89 13.89 0.42
C PHE A 73 14.48 13.18 -0.86
N GLY A 74 13.74 13.88 -1.72
CA GLY A 74 13.33 13.31 -2.99
C GLY A 74 12.50 14.24 -3.84
N HIS A 75 12.30 13.82 -5.09
CA HIS A 75 11.49 14.51 -6.07
C HIS A 75 10.69 13.47 -6.88
N PHE A 76 9.47 13.77 -7.31
CA PHE A 76 8.62 12.79 -8.01
C PHE A 76 9.24 12.23 -9.29
N ARG A 77 10.14 12.97 -9.96
CA ARG A 77 10.87 12.52 -11.17
C ARG A 77 12.15 11.74 -10.89
N GLN A 78 12.66 11.73 -9.67
CA GLN A 78 13.88 11.01 -9.32
C GLN A 78 13.56 9.54 -9.07
N ARG A 79 14.33 8.62 -9.66
CA ARG A 79 14.14 7.17 -9.49
C ARG A 79 14.42 6.72 -8.05
N TYR A 80 15.39 7.34 -7.39
CA TYR A 80 15.78 7.02 -6.01
C TYR A 80 15.68 8.27 -5.14
N TRP A 81 15.17 8.06 -3.94
CA TRP A 81 15.16 9.05 -2.87
C TRP A 81 16.27 8.75 -1.89
N THR A 82 16.64 9.72 -1.04
CA THR A 82 17.72 9.60 -0.08
C THR A 82 17.18 9.71 1.33
N GLN A 83 17.49 8.70 2.14
CA GLN A 83 17.37 8.73 3.59
C GLN A 83 18.71 9.18 4.19
N VAL A 84 18.65 10.11 5.14
CA VAL A 84 19.82 10.62 5.87
C VAL A 84 19.64 10.36 7.35
N LEU A 85 20.57 9.60 7.91
CA LEU A 85 20.60 9.20 9.32
C LEU A 85 21.81 9.81 10.04
N ALA A 86 21.88 9.63 11.38
CA ALA A 86 22.99 10.01 12.22
C ALA A 86 23.47 11.47 11.99
N TYR A 87 22.51 12.40 11.90
CA TYR A 87 22.76 13.84 11.65
C TYR A 87 23.61 14.11 10.40
N GLY A 88 23.36 13.34 9.34
CA GLY A 88 24.01 13.53 8.04
C GLY A 88 25.18 12.59 7.76
N LYS A 89 25.58 11.76 8.73
CA LYS A 89 26.74 10.85 8.60
C LYS A 89 26.45 9.63 7.72
N GLU A 90 25.19 9.17 7.69
CA GLU A 90 24.79 7.99 6.94
C GLU A 90 23.75 8.36 5.89
N LYS A 91 23.94 7.89 4.67
CA LYS A 91 23.00 8.10 3.55
C LYS A 91 22.65 6.78 2.88
N HIS A 92 21.37 6.52 2.76
CA HIS A 92 20.82 5.33 2.09
C HIS A 92 19.91 5.77 0.96
N GLN A 93 20.00 5.09 -0.17
CA GLN A 93 19.06 5.28 -1.28
C GLN A 93 17.97 4.23 -1.23
N PHE A 94 16.74 4.62 -1.58
CA PHE A 94 15.61 3.71 -1.74
C PHE A 94 14.76 4.15 -2.95
N TYR A 95 14.04 3.20 -3.52
CA TYR A 95 13.21 3.48 -4.69
C TYR A 95 12.12 4.50 -4.36
N ASN A 96 11.86 5.42 -5.30
CA ASN A 96 10.89 6.47 -5.16
C ASN A 96 9.48 5.91 -4.90
N PRO A 97 8.87 6.14 -3.74
CA PRO A 97 7.59 5.54 -3.38
C PRO A 97 6.42 6.07 -4.23
N ILE A 98 6.54 7.28 -4.81
CA ILE A 98 5.55 7.80 -5.76
C ILE A 98 5.59 6.97 -7.04
N MET A 99 6.78 6.71 -7.59
CA MET A 99 6.94 5.86 -8.78
C MET A 99 6.52 4.42 -8.49
N GLN A 100 6.82 3.91 -7.30
CA GLN A 100 6.40 2.58 -6.86
C GLN A 100 4.87 2.47 -6.87
N ASN A 101 4.19 3.36 -6.18
CA ASN A 101 2.74 3.33 -6.06
C ASN A 101 2.04 3.61 -7.42
N ASN A 102 2.63 4.47 -8.27
CA ASN A 102 2.14 4.65 -9.65
C ASN A 102 2.23 3.36 -10.47
N GLY A 103 3.29 2.57 -10.29
CA GLY A 103 3.40 1.24 -10.89
C GLY A 103 2.35 0.26 -10.37
N HIS A 104 1.99 0.32 -9.09
CA HIS A 104 0.89 -0.44 -8.49
C HIS A 104 -0.45 -0.04 -9.08
N ILE A 105 -0.71 1.27 -9.16
CA ILE A 105 -1.95 1.83 -9.74
C ILE A 105 -2.09 1.42 -11.20
N GLN A 106 -1.00 1.46 -11.97
CA GLN A 106 -1.00 0.99 -13.36
C GLN A 106 -1.39 -0.49 -13.44
N ALA A 107 -0.81 -1.35 -12.61
CA ALA A 107 -1.19 -2.77 -12.56
C ALA A 107 -2.66 -2.97 -12.16
N ILE A 108 -3.20 -2.19 -11.21
CA ILE A 108 -4.63 -2.21 -10.87
C ILE A 108 -5.47 -1.87 -12.10
N ARG A 109 -5.14 -0.79 -12.83
CA ARG A 109 -5.88 -0.36 -14.03
C ARG A 109 -5.88 -1.41 -15.14
N GLU A 110 -4.75 -2.09 -15.37
CA GLU A 110 -4.60 -3.15 -16.37
C GLU A 110 -5.54 -4.34 -16.11
N ASN A 111 -5.93 -4.55 -14.85
CA ASN A 111 -6.85 -5.62 -14.44
C ASN A 111 -8.32 -5.16 -14.32
N LEU A 112 -8.64 -3.91 -14.67
CA LEU A 112 -9.99 -3.33 -14.55
C LEU A 112 -10.50 -2.78 -15.91
N PRO A 113 -10.56 -3.59 -16.98
CA PRO A 113 -10.93 -3.11 -18.30
C PRO A 113 -12.34 -2.53 -18.39
N HIS A 114 -13.29 -2.99 -17.56
CA HIS A 114 -14.66 -2.45 -17.50
C HIS A 114 -14.80 -1.22 -16.59
N ASN A 115 -13.68 -0.78 -15.94
CA ASN A 115 -13.63 0.39 -15.09
C ASN A 115 -12.49 1.36 -15.48
N PRO A 116 -12.30 1.73 -16.77
CA PRO A 116 -11.11 2.46 -17.23
C PRO A 116 -10.98 3.86 -16.62
N GLY A 117 -12.11 4.47 -16.26
CA GLY A 117 -12.17 5.84 -15.71
C GLY A 117 -12.26 5.93 -14.19
N ILE A 118 -12.16 4.80 -13.46
CA ILE A 118 -12.28 4.83 -12.01
C ILE A 118 -11.15 5.68 -11.39
N PRO A 119 -11.46 6.63 -10.50
CA PRO A 119 -10.43 7.34 -9.74
C PRO A 119 -9.63 6.37 -8.87
N ILE A 120 -8.30 6.46 -8.92
CA ILE A 120 -7.41 5.74 -8.00
C ILE A 120 -6.49 6.78 -7.36
N TYR A 121 -6.56 6.90 -6.05
CA TYR A 121 -5.81 7.85 -5.25
C TYR A 121 -4.55 7.18 -4.71
N SER A 122 -3.41 7.80 -4.94
CA SER A 122 -2.09 7.34 -4.46
C SER A 122 -1.85 7.92 -3.06
N ILE A 123 -1.74 7.08 -2.04
CA ILE A 123 -1.54 7.51 -0.66
C ILE A 123 -0.27 6.88 -0.11
N ILE A 124 0.78 7.69 0.03
CA ILE A 124 2.07 7.25 0.56
C ILE A 124 2.18 7.71 2.00
N VAL A 125 2.30 6.77 2.93
CA VAL A 125 2.31 7.04 4.37
C VAL A 125 3.69 6.79 4.95
N PHE A 126 4.32 7.83 5.47
CA PHE A 126 5.62 7.74 6.16
C PHE A 126 5.43 7.56 7.66
N TYR A 127 5.65 6.34 8.12
CA TYR A 127 5.77 5.98 9.54
C TYR A 127 7.21 6.19 10.04
N GLY A 128 7.42 5.90 11.33
CA GLY A 128 8.69 6.10 11.99
C GLY A 128 8.96 7.57 12.33
N ASN A 129 10.21 7.86 12.69
CA ASN A 129 10.66 9.22 13.02
C ASN A 129 11.30 9.88 11.78
N SER A 130 10.58 9.86 10.65
CA SER A 130 11.05 10.48 9.42
C SER A 130 10.59 11.94 9.32
N THR A 131 11.45 12.77 8.72
CA THR A 131 11.11 14.15 8.36
C THR A 131 11.27 14.30 6.85
N LEU A 132 10.17 14.60 6.16
CA LEU A 132 10.16 14.85 4.73
C LEU A 132 10.75 16.25 4.45
N LYS A 133 11.82 16.32 3.67
CA LYS A 133 12.56 17.55 3.35
C LYS A 133 12.45 17.88 1.88
N ASN A 134 11.83 19.03 1.54
CA ASN A 134 11.73 19.55 0.19
C ASN A 134 11.26 18.53 -0.86
N ILE A 135 10.24 17.75 -0.51
CA ILE A 135 9.69 16.75 -1.42
C ILE A 135 8.62 17.41 -2.29
N MET A 136 8.73 17.21 -3.59
CA MET A 136 7.73 17.61 -4.56
C MET A 136 6.93 16.41 -5.04
N VAL A 137 5.62 16.51 -4.98
CA VAL A 137 4.65 15.55 -5.57
C VAL A 137 4.23 16.01 -6.95
N GLY A 138 3.85 15.08 -7.82
CA GLY A 138 3.61 15.37 -9.23
C GLY A 138 2.14 15.53 -9.64
N SER A 139 1.20 15.19 -8.75
CA SER A 139 -0.23 15.12 -9.07
C SER A 139 -1.09 15.45 -7.86
N ASP A 140 -2.27 16.03 -8.09
CA ASP A 140 -3.28 16.30 -7.05
C ASP A 140 -3.93 15.03 -6.47
N ASN A 141 -3.69 13.89 -7.09
CA ASN A 141 -4.13 12.59 -6.58
C ASN A 141 -3.03 11.81 -5.84
N ASP A 142 -1.82 12.38 -5.72
CA ASP A 142 -0.71 11.83 -4.95
C ASP A 142 -0.65 12.51 -3.58
N PHE A 143 -0.91 11.74 -2.54
CA PHE A 143 -0.87 12.18 -1.14
C PHE A 143 0.36 11.61 -0.45
N LEU A 144 1.28 12.48 -0.07
CA LEU A 144 2.44 12.12 0.73
C LEU A 144 2.21 12.62 2.15
N ILE A 145 1.97 11.70 3.09
CA ILE A 145 1.41 12.03 4.39
C ILE A 145 2.09 11.31 5.56
N TYR A 146 1.87 11.82 6.75
CA TYR A 146 2.15 11.12 8.00
C TYR A 146 0.92 10.36 8.52
N PRO A 147 1.10 9.39 9.44
CA PRO A 147 -0.01 8.58 9.95
C PRO A 147 -1.15 9.38 10.57
N ASN A 148 -0.87 10.57 11.10
CA ASN A 148 -1.90 11.41 11.71
C ASN A 148 -2.83 12.07 10.68
N ASP A 149 -2.37 12.20 9.44
CA ASP A 149 -3.12 12.83 8.35
C ASP A 149 -4.08 11.87 7.64
N ILE A 150 -3.91 10.55 7.83
CA ILE A 150 -4.73 9.51 7.18
C ILE A 150 -6.22 9.83 7.30
N LYS A 151 -6.68 10.18 8.51
CA LYS A 151 -8.10 10.47 8.76
C LYS A 151 -8.62 11.64 7.93
N ASN A 152 -7.85 12.71 7.86
CA ASN A 152 -8.24 13.93 7.14
C ASN A 152 -8.22 13.70 5.62
N ILE A 153 -7.20 13.06 5.10
CA ILE A 153 -7.07 12.76 3.67
C ILE A 153 -8.17 11.80 3.22
N VAL A 154 -8.38 10.69 3.93
CA VAL A 154 -9.42 9.71 3.56
C VAL A 154 -10.81 10.34 3.63
N ARG A 155 -11.12 11.15 4.66
CA ARG A 155 -12.39 11.88 4.75
C ARG A 155 -12.54 12.89 3.62
N GLY A 156 -11.48 13.62 3.28
CA GLY A 156 -11.47 14.55 2.15
C GLY A 156 -11.75 13.86 0.83
N ILE A 157 -11.19 12.67 0.58
CA ILE A 157 -11.49 11.86 -0.59
C ILE A 157 -12.95 11.38 -0.55
N MET A 158 -13.41 10.86 0.59
CA MET A 158 -14.78 10.37 0.75
C MET A 158 -15.86 11.47 0.64
N SER A 159 -15.50 12.74 0.77
CA SER A 159 -16.40 13.88 0.53
C SER A 159 -16.49 14.30 -0.94
N ARG A 160 -15.63 13.75 -1.82
CA ARG A 160 -15.69 14.00 -3.27
C ARG A 160 -16.94 13.36 -3.90
N PRO A 161 -17.33 13.77 -5.11
CA PRO A 161 -18.40 13.10 -5.85
C PRO A 161 -18.13 11.62 -6.00
N LYS A 162 -19.20 10.80 -6.00
CA LYS A 162 -19.10 9.37 -6.23
C LYS A 162 -18.55 9.09 -7.63
N ALA A 163 -17.69 8.09 -7.72
CA ALA A 163 -17.16 7.63 -8.97
C ALA A 163 -18.25 6.94 -9.81
N ASN A 164 -18.13 7.08 -11.12
CA ASN A 164 -18.93 6.28 -12.04
C ASN A 164 -18.23 4.94 -12.26
N PHE A 165 -18.82 3.89 -11.68
CA PHE A 165 -18.32 2.52 -11.80
C PHE A 165 -18.98 1.83 -13.00
N GLY A 166 -18.20 1.24 -13.89
CA GLY A 166 -18.69 0.38 -14.97
C GLY A 166 -19.14 -0.96 -14.41
N ASP A 167 -18.24 -1.68 -13.73
CA ASP A 167 -18.53 -2.95 -13.06
C ASP A 167 -17.87 -3.02 -11.68
N LYS A 168 -18.71 -2.97 -10.63
CA LYS A 168 -18.24 -3.09 -9.25
C LYS A 168 -17.83 -4.52 -8.87
N HIS A 169 -18.44 -5.53 -9.49
CA HIS A 169 -18.11 -6.93 -9.23
C HIS A 169 -16.70 -7.24 -9.75
N GLU A 170 -16.34 -6.71 -10.92
CA GLU A 170 -14.97 -6.83 -11.43
C GLU A 170 -13.94 -6.33 -10.41
N ILE A 171 -14.16 -5.13 -9.84
CA ILE A 171 -13.25 -4.56 -8.84
C ILE A 171 -13.09 -5.49 -7.63
N MET A 172 -14.22 -5.96 -7.08
CA MET A 172 -14.20 -6.84 -5.92
C MET A 172 -13.51 -8.17 -6.22
N ASN A 173 -13.75 -8.74 -7.39
CA ASN A 173 -13.14 -10.00 -7.82
C ASN A 173 -11.64 -9.84 -8.01
N VAL A 174 -11.19 -8.79 -8.70
CA VAL A 174 -9.77 -8.50 -8.94
C VAL A 174 -9.02 -8.31 -7.62
N LEU A 175 -9.57 -7.50 -6.70
CA LEU A 175 -8.94 -7.25 -5.41
C LEU A 175 -8.94 -8.48 -4.50
N THR A 176 -10.01 -9.29 -4.53
CA THR A 176 -10.04 -10.56 -3.80
C THR A 176 -9.00 -11.53 -4.34
N GLN A 177 -8.93 -11.70 -5.67
CA GLN A 177 -7.92 -12.54 -6.31
C GLN A 177 -6.49 -12.05 -5.99
N ALA A 178 -6.27 -10.72 -5.97
CA ALA A 178 -4.98 -10.16 -5.62
C ALA A 178 -4.54 -10.51 -4.18
N VAL A 179 -5.47 -10.56 -3.23
CA VAL A 179 -5.19 -11.03 -1.86
C VAL A 179 -4.93 -12.54 -1.84
N ASP A 180 -5.68 -13.33 -2.61
CA ASP A 180 -5.51 -14.78 -2.67
C ASP A 180 -4.18 -15.17 -3.33
N ASN A 181 -3.70 -14.41 -4.31
CA ASN A 181 -2.37 -14.57 -4.91
C ASN A 181 -1.25 -14.49 -3.87
N GLY A 182 -1.39 -13.69 -2.80
CA GLY A 182 -0.45 -13.62 -1.69
C GLY A 182 -0.34 -14.90 -0.85
N THR A 183 -1.18 -15.91 -1.11
CA THR A 183 -1.07 -17.23 -0.48
C THR A 183 -0.30 -18.25 -1.33
N VAL A 184 0.06 -17.88 -2.55
CA VAL A 184 0.76 -18.72 -3.50
C VAL A 184 2.27 -18.46 -3.39
N PRO A 185 3.08 -19.42 -2.88
CA PRO A 185 4.51 -19.20 -2.60
C PRO A 185 5.32 -18.79 -3.84
N GLU A 186 4.97 -19.32 -5.00
CA GLU A 186 5.64 -19.04 -6.27
C GLU A 186 5.44 -17.58 -6.70
N ILE A 187 4.24 -17.02 -6.48
CA ILE A 187 3.95 -15.61 -6.78
C ILE A 187 4.73 -14.71 -5.84
N VAL A 188 4.69 -15.00 -4.53
CA VAL A 188 5.40 -14.22 -3.51
C VAL A 188 6.91 -14.23 -3.78
N SER A 189 7.51 -15.39 -4.04
CA SER A 189 8.96 -15.51 -4.31
C SER A 189 9.36 -14.81 -5.60
N SER A 190 8.56 -14.90 -6.67
CA SER A 190 8.83 -14.22 -7.94
C SER A 190 8.82 -12.70 -7.80
N GLN A 191 7.89 -12.16 -7.01
CA GLN A 191 7.81 -10.73 -6.73
C GLN A 191 9.03 -10.24 -5.94
N LEU A 192 9.45 -10.98 -4.90
CA LEU A 192 10.63 -10.66 -4.10
C LEU A 192 11.90 -10.59 -4.96
N SER A 193 12.09 -11.55 -5.85
CA SER A 193 13.24 -11.57 -6.77
C SER A 193 13.24 -10.37 -7.72
N THR A 194 12.07 -10.00 -8.25
CA THR A 194 11.91 -8.83 -9.13
C THR A 194 12.17 -7.52 -8.39
N ALA A 195 11.68 -7.39 -7.15
CA ALA A 195 11.88 -6.21 -6.31
C ALA A 195 13.37 -6.03 -5.93
N ALA A 196 14.07 -7.11 -5.61
CA ALA A 196 15.51 -7.10 -5.32
C ALA A 196 16.33 -6.65 -6.56
N MET A 197 16.03 -7.16 -7.75
CA MET A 197 16.69 -6.75 -8.99
C MET A 197 16.43 -5.28 -9.36
N ALA A 198 15.27 -4.76 -9.00
CA ALA A 198 14.93 -3.36 -9.24
C ALA A 198 15.56 -2.38 -8.22
N GLY A 199 16.30 -2.87 -7.23
CA GLY A 199 16.86 -2.06 -6.14
C GLY A 199 15.79 -1.50 -5.20
N MET A 200 14.63 -2.13 -5.16
CA MET A 200 13.55 -1.87 -4.22
C MET A 200 13.85 -2.63 -2.93
N ASN A 201 14.77 -2.09 -2.12
CA ASN A 201 15.06 -2.70 -0.82
C ASN A 201 13.81 -2.62 0.07
N ARG A 202 13.22 -3.79 0.35
CA ARG A 202 12.52 -3.95 1.63
C ARG A 202 13.58 -4.09 2.72
N PRO A 203 13.44 -3.46 3.88
CA PRO A 203 14.22 -3.87 5.04
C PRO A 203 13.98 -5.38 5.23
N GLU A 204 15.05 -6.14 5.41
CA GLU A 204 15.02 -7.60 5.52
C GLU A 204 13.93 -8.07 6.48
N SER A 205 12.84 -8.63 5.95
CA SER A 205 11.92 -9.42 6.73
C SER A 205 12.41 -10.86 6.70
N THR A 206 12.98 -11.29 7.81
CA THR A 206 13.41 -12.66 8.02
C THR A 206 12.19 -13.58 7.93
N TYR A 207 12.24 -14.55 7.01
CA TYR A 207 11.23 -15.57 6.81
C TYR A 207 10.82 -16.24 8.14
N GLY A 208 9.61 -16.01 8.56
CA GLY A 208 8.92 -16.78 9.58
C GLY A 208 7.46 -16.80 9.18
N TYR A 209 6.89 -18.00 9.00
CA TYR A 209 5.47 -18.22 8.76
C TYR A 209 4.66 -17.58 9.90
N SER A 210 4.37 -16.29 9.78
CA SER A 210 3.36 -15.63 10.60
C SER A 210 2.06 -15.62 9.80
N LEU A 211 0.95 -15.90 10.47
CA LEU A 211 -0.38 -15.67 9.89
C LEU A 211 -0.43 -14.20 9.44
N SER A 212 -0.36 -13.96 8.12
CA SER A 212 -0.35 -12.61 7.57
C SER A 212 -1.64 -11.89 7.95
N LEU A 213 -1.60 -10.56 7.99
CA LEU A 213 -2.82 -9.73 8.17
C LEU A 213 -3.92 -10.11 7.16
N SER A 214 -3.53 -10.54 5.95
CA SER A 214 -4.44 -11.06 4.92
C SER A 214 -5.16 -12.33 5.37
N SER A 215 -4.52 -13.24 6.11
CA SER A 215 -5.19 -14.43 6.66
C SER A 215 -6.15 -14.08 7.79
N MET A 216 -5.87 -13.01 8.54
CA MET A 216 -6.76 -12.50 9.60
C MET A 216 -7.97 -11.77 9.04
N LEU A 217 -7.78 -10.91 8.05
CA LEU A 217 -8.88 -10.22 7.37
C LEU A 217 -9.77 -11.22 6.60
N ARG A 218 -9.18 -12.32 6.07
CA ARG A 218 -9.96 -13.44 5.50
C ARG A 218 -10.84 -14.11 6.54
N ARG A 219 -10.35 -14.39 7.75
CA ARG A 219 -11.18 -14.94 8.83
C ARG A 219 -12.35 -14.04 9.18
N LEU A 220 -12.18 -12.71 9.15
CA LEU A 220 -13.28 -11.77 9.35
C LEU A 220 -14.31 -11.77 8.20
N ARG A 221 -13.94 -12.19 6.98
CA ARG A 221 -14.86 -12.34 5.84
C ARG A 221 -15.77 -13.57 5.95
N TYR A 222 -15.34 -14.62 6.67
CA TYR A 222 -16.08 -15.88 6.80
C TYR A 222 -16.92 -15.99 8.08
N PHE A 223 -16.77 -15.08 9.05
CA PHE A 223 -17.64 -15.01 10.21
C PHE A 223 -18.84 -14.10 9.93
N ARG A 224 -19.91 -14.71 9.45
CA ARG A 224 -21.30 -14.28 9.60
C ARG A 224 -22.03 -15.27 10.45
#